data_42acc4702bed00c8cf75017264433f92
#
_entry.id   42acc4702bed00c8cf75017264433f92
#
_cell.length_a   1.000
_cell.length_b   1.000
_cell.length_c   1.000
_cell.angle_alpha   90.00
_cell.angle_beta   90.00
_cell.angle_gamma   90.00
#
_symmetry.space_group_name_H-M   'P 1'
#
loop_
_entity.id
_entity.type
_entity.pdbx_description
1 polymer ?
#
loop_
_entity_poly.entity_id
_entity_poly.type
_entity_poly.pdbx_seq_one_letter_code
_entity_poly.pdbx_strand_id
1 'polypeptide(L)'
;MSERLILGENAIYTMNGEINDNILVIGGSGSGKTMSLAEPYLLETYASSIVVTAVKRRIIEQYAPLLRSRGYDVLDLDLAHPDRSDVTYDPLAYVESTADIAHLASAIIDSDPRKAYSSADPYWDKAATDLLKALIKAVLIRRSIGISAGATFADVLWLFDELSFDDKGGGRISTSLDGFFEQLAWSDTDGCAKRWFSSFSNLPIRTAGCVYSQLATLLSEAFTQELRNMMQNSSRALDLTQLANQKTALFITISPIVSAHRVFANLLYSQLFKALFELNGSRPLPVPVKILCDDMAAGGGIHGLPRILSVIREKGISVMALLQSEGQLNECYGHSAQSIFDNCDSLVYLGGMDVRTAQHISQRLNTGLEDVLWMPVGREYIFRRGQRPVKTVRYNIQSNSLYQQLLRNYKVSQEVYGCDTLRDN
;
A
#
# COMPACT_ATOMS: atom_id res chain seq x y z
N MET A 1 23.49 8.56 13.46
CA MET A 1 24.05 9.04 12.16
C MET A 1 22.85 9.28 11.24
N SER A 2 22.79 10.41 10.58
CA SER A 2 21.72 10.75 9.65
C SER A 2 21.99 10.06 8.29
N GLU A 3 20.96 9.44 7.72
CA GLU A 3 21.05 8.73 6.44
C GLU A 3 21.18 9.73 5.27
N ARG A 4 21.86 9.29 4.21
CA ARG A 4 22.00 10.10 2.99
C ARG A 4 20.79 9.86 2.08
N LEU A 5 20.42 10.91 1.37
CA LEU A 5 19.41 10.89 0.31
C LEU A 5 20.10 11.21 -1.02
N ILE A 6 20.24 10.23 -1.88
CA ILE A 6 20.85 10.38 -3.19
C ILE A 6 19.72 10.57 -4.20
N LEU A 7 19.61 11.75 -4.78
CA LEU A 7 18.62 12.08 -5.80
C LEU A 7 19.22 12.27 -7.20
N GLY A 8 20.56 12.34 -7.32
CA GLY A 8 21.28 12.48 -8.58
C GLY A 8 22.79 12.46 -8.35
N GLU A 9 23.59 12.47 -9.40
CA GLU A 9 25.05 12.35 -9.31
C GLU A 9 25.68 13.45 -8.43
N ASN A 10 25.20 14.69 -8.54
CA ASN A 10 25.65 15.83 -7.74
C ASN A 10 24.56 16.35 -6.79
N ALA A 11 23.56 15.53 -6.48
CA ALA A 11 22.44 15.92 -5.64
C ALA A 11 22.29 14.91 -4.49
N ILE A 12 23.21 15.01 -3.53
CA ILE A 12 23.27 14.18 -2.34
C ILE A 12 22.93 15.05 -1.14
N TYR A 13 21.94 14.65 -0.38
CA TYR A 13 21.42 15.36 0.77
C TYR A 13 21.50 14.48 2.02
N THR A 14 21.25 15.09 3.18
CA THR A 14 21.15 14.41 4.45
C THR A 14 19.69 14.43 4.89
N MET A 15 19.17 13.28 5.31
CA MET A 15 17.85 13.18 5.92
C MET A 15 17.99 13.58 7.39
N ASN A 16 17.66 14.81 7.72
CA ASN A 16 17.83 15.40 9.06
C ASN A 16 16.51 15.93 9.66
N GLY A 17 15.39 15.72 8.95
CA GLY A 17 14.07 16.16 9.39
C GLY A 17 13.82 17.67 9.33
N GLU A 18 14.76 18.50 8.80
CA GLU A 18 14.55 19.94 8.64
C GLU A 18 13.43 20.24 7.67
N ILE A 19 13.32 19.44 6.61
CA ILE A 19 12.18 19.43 5.69
C ILE A 19 11.44 18.09 5.78
N ASN A 20 10.29 18.01 5.14
CA ASN A 20 9.59 16.76 4.94
C ASN A 20 10.42 15.88 3.96
N ASP A 21 10.78 14.68 4.38
CA ASP A 21 11.57 13.75 3.58
C ASP A 21 10.69 12.90 2.64
N ASN A 22 9.46 13.33 2.33
CA ASN A 22 8.63 12.72 1.30
C ASN A 22 9.16 13.11 -0.09
N ILE A 23 9.23 12.11 -0.96
CA ILE A 23 9.84 12.22 -2.28
C ILE A 23 8.86 11.68 -3.32
N LEU A 24 8.54 12.49 -4.29
CA LEU A 24 7.79 12.08 -5.46
C LEU A 24 8.74 11.92 -6.64
N VAL A 25 8.76 10.75 -7.25
CA VAL A 25 9.60 10.45 -8.41
C VAL A 25 8.70 10.17 -9.60
N ILE A 26 8.86 10.95 -10.68
CA ILE A 26 8.08 10.80 -11.90
C ILE A 26 9.01 10.51 -13.07
N GLY A 27 8.71 9.46 -13.81
CA GLY A 27 9.46 9.12 -15.01
C GLY A 27 8.86 7.95 -15.77
N GLY A 28 8.87 8.00 -17.07
CA GLY A 28 8.32 6.96 -17.94
C GLY A 28 8.87 5.56 -17.66
N SER A 29 8.27 4.54 -18.26
CA SER A 29 8.79 3.17 -18.16
C SER A 29 10.22 3.11 -18.71
N GLY A 30 11.10 2.36 -18.03
CA GLY A 30 12.52 2.28 -18.40
C GLY A 30 13.33 3.56 -18.11
N SER A 31 12.75 4.59 -17.50
CA SER A 31 13.46 5.82 -17.15
C SER A 31 14.55 5.65 -16.10
N GLY A 32 14.70 4.49 -15.49
CA GLY A 32 15.74 4.19 -14.50
C GLY A 32 15.36 4.51 -13.05
N LYS A 33 14.09 4.81 -12.73
CA LYS A 33 13.61 5.13 -11.37
C LYS A 33 14.17 4.19 -10.30
N THR A 34 14.02 2.90 -10.53
CA THR A 34 14.45 1.87 -9.55
C THR A 34 15.96 1.91 -9.34
N MET A 35 16.76 1.91 -10.41
CA MET A 35 18.23 1.86 -10.30
C MET A 35 18.86 3.17 -9.82
N SER A 36 18.31 4.32 -10.21
CA SER A 36 18.93 5.62 -9.86
C SER A 36 18.43 6.21 -8.56
N LEU A 37 17.28 5.78 -8.04
CA LEU A 37 16.66 6.34 -6.84
C LEU A 37 16.27 5.29 -5.80
N ALA A 38 15.46 4.27 -6.16
CA ALA A 38 14.99 3.26 -5.21
C ALA A 38 16.14 2.41 -4.64
N GLU A 39 17.02 1.88 -5.49
CA GLU A 39 18.16 1.06 -5.03
C GLU A 39 19.19 1.88 -4.23
N PRO A 40 19.58 3.12 -4.59
CA PRO A 40 20.37 3.99 -3.71
C PRO A 40 19.69 4.27 -2.36
N TYR A 41 18.37 4.47 -2.34
CA TYR A 41 17.61 4.67 -1.12
C TYR A 41 17.70 3.47 -0.17
N LEU A 42 17.61 2.25 -0.70
CA LEU A 42 17.86 1.00 0.03
C LEU A 42 19.31 0.89 0.50
N LEU A 43 20.26 1.21 -0.36
CA LEU A 43 21.70 1.12 -0.07
C LEU A 43 22.11 2.04 1.08
N GLU A 44 21.49 3.21 1.21
CA GLU A 44 21.75 4.20 2.25
C GLU A 44 20.87 4.00 3.50
N THR A 45 20.08 2.93 3.58
CA THR A 45 19.27 2.60 4.76
C THR A 45 20.09 1.83 5.81
N TYR A 46 20.27 2.41 6.99
CA TYR A 46 21.01 1.80 8.10
C TYR A 46 20.55 2.20 9.51
N ALA A 47 19.70 3.22 9.63
CA ALA A 47 19.18 3.71 10.91
C ALA A 47 17.66 3.60 11.00
N SER A 48 16.95 3.79 9.89
CA SER A 48 15.48 3.74 9.81
C SER A 48 15.00 2.34 9.46
N SER A 49 13.84 1.93 9.94
CA SER A 49 13.11 0.80 9.34
C SER A 49 12.68 1.15 7.93
N ILE A 50 12.49 0.13 7.09
CA ILE A 50 12.06 0.35 5.70
C ILE A 50 10.97 -0.63 5.28
N VAL A 51 9.96 -0.12 4.58
CA VAL A 51 8.93 -0.91 3.89
C VAL A 51 9.11 -0.70 2.40
N VAL A 52 9.17 -1.78 1.64
CA VAL A 52 9.46 -1.75 0.21
C VAL A 52 8.42 -2.55 -0.55
N THR A 53 7.66 -1.90 -1.44
CA THR A 53 6.89 -2.64 -2.44
C THR A 53 7.77 -2.84 -3.67
N ALA A 54 7.93 -4.08 -4.08
CA ALA A 54 8.74 -4.47 -5.23
C ALA A 54 7.97 -5.40 -6.16
N VAL A 55 8.07 -5.13 -7.47
CA VAL A 55 7.52 -5.99 -8.53
C VAL A 55 8.47 -7.16 -8.84
N LYS A 56 9.76 -7.00 -8.50
CA LYS A 56 10.79 -7.99 -8.78
C LYS A 56 11.39 -8.51 -7.49
N ARG A 57 11.30 -9.81 -7.27
CA ARG A 57 11.90 -10.50 -6.12
C ARG A 57 13.41 -10.27 -5.99
N ARG A 58 14.10 -9.97 -7.10
CA ARG A 58 15.52 -9.57 -7.10
C ARG A 58 15.85 -8.52 -6.02
N ILE A 59 14.96 -7.60 -5.77
CA ILE A 59 15.22 -6.51 -4.79
C ILE A 59 15.43 -7.09 -3.38
N ILE A 60 14.54 -7.98 -2.93
CA ILE A 60 14.74 -8.60 -1.62
C ILE A 60 15.96 -9.53 -1.62
N GLU A 61 16.12 -10.38 -2.63
CA GLU A 61 17.24 -11.33 -2.72
C GLU A 61 18.60 -10.63 -2.71
N GLN A 62 18.69 -9.47 -3.35
CA GLN A 62 19.93 -8.68 -3.42
C GLN A 62 20.19 -7.89 -2.14
N TYR A 63 19.17 -7.28 -1.53
CA TYR A 63 19.35 -6.34 -0.41
C TYR A 63 19.14 -6.95 0.98
N ALA A 64 18.41 -8.05 1.11
CA ALA A 64 18.17 -8.70 2.40
C ALA A 64 19.49 -9.09 3.13
N PRO A 65 20.52 -9.65 2.48
CA PRO A 65 21.79 -9.98 3.15
C PRO A 65 22.48 -8.73 3.71
N LEU A 66 22.47 -7.61 3.00
CA LEU A 66 23.02 -6.35 3.47
C LEU A 66 22.29 -5.85 4.71
N LEU A 67 20.96 -5.83 4.66
CA LEU A 67 20.13 -5.33 5.76
C LEU A 67 20.28 -6.21 7.00
N ARG A 68 20.31 -7.54 6.83
CA ARG A 68 20.61 -8.48 7.93
C ARG A 68 22.00 -8.20 8.55
N SER A 69 23.02 -7.94 7.75
CA SER A 69 24.37 -7.59 8.25
C SER A 69 24.39 -6.27 9.02
N ARG A 70 23.43 -5.38 8.79
CA ARG A 70 23.21 -4.11 9.53
C ARG A 70 22.32 -4.26 10.76
N GLY A 71 21.92 -5.50 11.10
CA GLY A 71 21.10 -5.83 12.26
C GLY A 71 19.60 -5.58 12.06
N TYR A 72 19.11 -5.65 10.82
CA TYR A 72 17.67 -5.60 10.54
C TYR A 72 17.03 -6.99 10.70
N ASP A 73 15.84 -7.01 11.28
CA ASP A 73 14.90 -8.11 11.03
C ASP A 73 14.29 -7.91 9.63
N VAL A 74 14.55 -8.87 8.73
CA VAL A 74 14.09 -8.78 7.35
C VAL A 74 12.91 -9.72 7.18
N LEU A 75 11.77 -9.13 6.83
CA LEU A 75 10.48 -9.77 6.63
C LEU A 75 10.13 -9.79 5.15
N ASP A 76 9.75 -10.95 4.65
CA ASP A 76 9.30 -11.15 3.27
C ASP A 76 7.79 -11.48 3.27
N LEU A 77 6.99 -10.58 2.69
CA LEU A 77 5.58 -10.80 2.39
C LEU A 77 5.43 -10.92 0.87
N ASP A 78 5.44 -12.14 0.37
CA ASP A 78 5.29 -12.42 -1.06
C ASP A 78 3.81 -12.64 -1.42
N LEU A 79 3.15 -11.58 -1.90
CA LEU A 79 1.75 -11.66 -2.33
C LEU A 79 1.60 -12.36 -3.68
N ALA A 80 2.66 -12.43 -4.47
CA ALA A 80 2.65 -13.16 -5.75
C ALA A 80 2.74 -14.68 -5.54
N HIS A 81 3.41 -15.11 -4.47
CA HIS A 81 3.58 -16.50 -4.06
C HIS A 81 3.44 -16.60 -2.52
N PRO A 82 2.22 -16.53 -1.97
CA PRO A 82 1.98 -16.46 -0.53
C PRO A 82 2.55 -17.63 0.28
N ASP A 83 2.73 -18.79 -0.35
CA ASP A 83 3.39 -19.98 0.21
C ASP A 83 4.88 -19.78 0.54
N ARG A 84 5.52 -18.77 -0.06
CA ARG A 84 6.93 -18.42 0.15
C ARG A 84 7.14 -17.30 1.16
N SER A 85 6.06 -16.71 1.67
CA SER A 85 6.13 -15.62 2.61
C SER A 85 6.70 -16.05 3.96
N ASP A 86 7.65 -15.26 4.49
CA ASP A 86 8.15 -15.42 5.87
C ASP A 86 7.10 -15.00 6.91
N VAL A 87 6.20 -14.10 6.53
CA VAL A 87 5.16 -13.53 7.38
C VAL A 87 3.80 -13.62 6.72
N THR A 88 2.75 -13.61 7.53
CA THR A 88 1.36 -13.58 7.08
C THR A 88 0.71 -12.27 7.47
N TYR A 89 -0.22 -11.80 6.65
CA TYR A 89 -0.98 -10.59 6.92
C TYR A 89 -2.48 -10.89 6.87
N ASP A 90 -3.15 -10.62 7.98
CA ASP A 90 -4.61 -10.66 8.09
C ASP A 90 -5.13 -9.26 8.44
N PRO A 91 -5.94 -8.62 7.56
CA PRO A 91 -6.49 -7.30 7.84
C PRO A 91 -7.33 -7.22 9.13
N LEU A 92 -7.95 -8.33 9.56
CA LEU A 92 -8.77 -8.36 10.77
C LEU A 92 -7.93 -8.28 12.05
N ALA A 93 -6.64 -8.61 11.98
CA ALA A 93 -5.74 -8.59 13.15
C ALA A 93 -5.52 -7.18 13.72
N TYR A 94 -5.75 -6.13 12.90
CA TYR A 94 -5.52 -4.73 13.27
C TYR A 94 -6.82 -3.96 13.53
N VAL A 95 -7.90 -4.67 13.86
CA VAL A 95 -9.22 -4.08 14.09
C VAL A 95 -9.59 -4.26 15.56
N GLU A 96 -9.54 -3.19 16.33
CA GLU A 96 -9.83 -3.18 17.77
C GLU A 96 -11.09 -2.36 18.11
N SER A 97 -11.44 -1.37 17.28
CA SER A 97 -12.52 -0.44 17.53
C SER A 97 -13.52 -0.36 16.36
N THR A 98 -14.67 0.26 16.61
CA THR A 98 -15.65 0.57 15.53
C THR A 98 -15.08 1.55 14.50
N ALA A 99 -14.14 2.40 14.89
CA ALA A 99 -13.43 3.28 13.95
C ALA A 99 -12.51 2.47 13.01
N ASP A 100 -11.86 1.41 13.52
CA ASP A 100 -11.04 0.51 12.70
C ASP A 100 -11.87 -0.29 11.72
N ILE A 101 -13.05 -0.75 12.14
CA ILE A 101 -14.01 -1.42 11.25
C ILE A 101 -14.37 -0.48 10.09
N ALA A 102 -14.70 0.78 10.40
CA ALA A 102 -15.06 1.76 9.39
C ALA A 102 -13.88 2.07 8.45
N HIS A 103 -12.66 2.20 9.00
CA HIS A 103 -11.45 2.43 8.24
C HIS A 103 -11.15 1.25 7.28
N LEU A 104 -11.18 0.02 7.79
CA LEU A 104 -10.95 -1.18 7.00
C LEU A 104 -11.97 -1.33 5.87
N ALA A 105 -13.27 -1.20 6.18
CA ALA A 105 -14.33 -1.30 5.19
C ALA A 105 -14.19 -0.23 4.11
N SER A 106 -13.92 1.03 4.50
CA SER A 106 -13.70 2.12 3.55
C SER A 106 -12.45 1.90 2.70
N ALA A 107 -11.35 1.42 3.30
CA ALA A 107 -10.13 1.13 2.56
C ALA A 107 -10.33 0.05 1.49
N ILE A 108 -11.12 -1.00 1.78
CA ILE A 108 -11.49 -2.03 0.80
C ILE A 108 -12.33 -1.43 -0.33
N ILE A 109 -13.38 -0.68 0.00
CA ILE A 109 -14.25 -0.07 -1.01
C ILE A 109 -13.49 0.95 -1.87
N ASP A 110 -12.61 1.75 -1.28
CA ASP A 110 -11.83 2.77 -2.01
C ASP A 110 -10.69 2.16 -2.85
N SER A 111 -10.32 0.92 -2.59
CA SER A 111 -9.32 0.20 -3.39
C SER A 111 -9.84 -0.29 -4.74
N ASP A 112 -11.13 -0.16 -5.02
CA ASP A 112 -11.72 -0.54 -6.31
C ASP A 112 -11.16 0.36 -7.45
N PRO A 113 -10.35 -0.18 -8.36
CA PRO A 113 -9.79 0.63 -9.45
C PRO A 113 -10.84 1.19 -10.41
N ARG A 114 -12.06 0.61 -10.42
CA ARG A 114 -13.17 1.08 -11.25
C ARG A 114 -13.74 2.40 -10.77
N LYS A 115 -13.53 2.78 -9.51
CA LYS A 115 -13.97 4.08 -8.95
C LYS A 115 -13.38 5.28 -9.72
N ALA A 116 -12.17 5.17 -10.20
CA ALA A 116 -11.53 6.23 -10.98
C ALA A 116 -12.32 6.61 -12.25
N TYR A 117 -13.07 5.67 -12.80
CA TYR A 117 -13.82 5.82 -14.07
C TYR A 117 -15.34 5.82 -13.86
N SER A 118 -15.81 5.68 -12.61
CA SER A 118 -17.24 5.56 -12.30
C SER A 118 -17.83 6.90 -11.88
N SER A 119 -18.91 7.29 -12.55
CA SER A 119 -19.84 8.33 -12.05
C SER A 119 -20.94 7.74 -11.18
N ALA A 120 -20.70 6.58 -10.55
CA ALA A 120 -21.70 5.90 -9.75
C ALA A 120 -22.13 6.75 -8.54
N ASP A 121 -23.42 6.64 -8.19
CA ASP A 121 -23.97 7.32 -7.04
C ASP A 121 -23.25 6.87 -5.75
N PRO A 122 -22.73 7.79 -4.93
CA PRO A 122 -22.10 7.51 -3.64
C PRO A 122 -22.95 6.65 -2.69
N TYR A 123 -24.26 6.57 -2.94
CA TYR A 123 -25.20 5.74 -2.19
C TYR A 123 -24.82 4.24 -2.21
N TRP A 124 -24.38 3.72 -3.37
CA TRP A 124 -24.02 2.31 -3.52
C TRP A 124 -22.81 1.95 -2.69
N ASP A 125 -21.78 2.80 -2.71
CA ASP A 125 -20.56 2.62 -1.93
C ASP A 125 -20.86 2.65 -0.43
N LYS A 126 -21.75 3.54 0.01
CA LYS A 126 -22.15 3.63 1.40
C LYS A 126 -22.89 2.37 1.86
N ALA A 127 -23.81 1.86 1.06
CA ALA A 127 -24.55 0.62 1.39
C ALA A 127 -23.62 -0.60 1.42
N ALA A 128 -22.69 -0.72 0.47
CA ALA A 128 -21.66 -1.77 0.45
C ALA A 128 -20.72 -1.67 1.66
N THR A 129 -20.31 -0.45 2.02
CA THR A 129 -19.47 -0.21 3.20
C THR A 129 -20.21 -0.62 4.48
N ASP A 130 -21.50 -0.29 4.63
CA ASP A 130 -22.29 -0.67 5.81
C ASP A 130 -22.48 -2.17 5.90
N LEU A 131 -22.74 -2.87 4.80
CA LEU A 131 -22.79 -4.35 4.78
C LEU A 131 -21.43 -4.94 5.22
N LEU A 132 -20.34 -4.48 4.66
CA LEU A 132 -19.03 -4.98 5.01
C LEU A 132 -18.67 -4.71 6.49
N LYS A 133 -19.00 -3.52 7.02
CA LYS A 133 -18.85 -3.22 8.45
C LYS A 133 -19.66 -4.18 9.34
N ALA A 134 -20.88 -4.50 8.94
CA ALA A 134 -21.72 -5.45 9.67
C ALA A 134 -21.09 -6.83 9.76
N LEU A 135 -20.58 -7.35 8.63
CA LEU A 135 -19.93 -8.65 8.56
C LEU A 135 -18.63 -8.69 9.38
N ILE A 136 -17.78 -7.65 9.26
CA ILE A 136 -16.56 -7.53 10.07
C ILE A 136 -16.90 -7.53 11.57
N LYS A 137 -17.86 -6.69 12.00
CA LYS A 137 -18.28 -6.61 13.40
C LYS A 137 -18.82 -7.95 13.90
N ALA A 138 -19.60 -8.65 13.07
CA ALA A 138 -20.15 -9.96 13.40
C ALA A 138 -19.06 -11.01 13.70
N VAL A 139 -18.02 -11.06 12.86
CA VAL A 139 -16.87 -11.97 13.07
C VAL A 139 -16.10 -11.58 14.33
N LEU A 140 -15.87 -10.29 14.58
CA LEU A 140 -15.20 -9.82 15.80
C LEU A 140 -15.98 -10.15 17.08
N ILE A 141 -17.32 -10.02 17.08
CA ILE A 141 -18.16 -10.43 18.21
C ILE A 141 -18.00 -11.93 18.46
N ARG A 142 -18.12 -12.78 17.41
CA ARG A 142 -17.93 -14.23 17.56
C ARG A 142 -16.56 -14.59 18.12
N ARG A 143 -15.52 -13.86 17.72
CA ARG A 143 -14.15 -14.00 18.27
C ARG A 143 -14.11 -13.65 19.76
N SER A 144 -14.74 -12.56 20.17
CA SER A 144 -14.73 -12.07 21.56
C SER A 144 -15.49 -12.98 22.53
N ILE A 145 -16.55 -13.67 22.08
CA ILE A 145 -17.32 -14.63 22.89
C ILE A 145 -16.80 -16.07 22.78
N GLY A 146 -15.65 -16.27 22.14
CA GLY A 146 -14.96 -17.57 22.09
C GLY A 146 -15.53 -18.60 21.10
N ILE A 147 -16.51 -18.24 20.28
CA ILE A 147 -17.09 -19.14 19.25
C ILE A 147 -16.08 -19.38 18.10
N SER A 148 -15.24 -18.38 17.80
CA SER A 148 -14.26 -18.45 16.71
C SER A 148 -12.98 -17.73 17.14
N ALA A 149 -12.24 -18.30 18.10
CA ALA A 149 -11.07 -17.64 18.71
C ALA A 149 -9.96 -17.26 17.70
N GLY A 150 -9.81 -18.03 16.63
CA GLY A 150 -8.85 -17.78 15.54
C GLY A 150 -9.45 -17.12 14.31
N ALA A 151 -10.60 -16.44 14.42
CA ALA A 151 -11.26 -15.82 13.27
C ALA A 151 -10.39 -14.77 12.58
N THR A 152 -10.31 -14.85 11.26
CA THR A 152 -9.55 -14.00 10.35
C THR A 152 -10.48 -13.25 9.39
N PHE A 153 -9.94 -12.41 8.54
CA PHE A 153 -10.74 -11.76 7.51
C PHE A 153 -11.32 -12.78 6.49
N ALA A 154 -10.73 -13.96 6.36
CA ALA A 154 -11.29 -15.04 5.56
C ALA A 154 -12.67 -15.48 6.07
N ASP A 155 -12.94 -15.40 7.40
CA ASP A 155 -14.27 -15.69 7.97
C ASP A 155 -15.29 -14.60 7.62
N VAL A 156 -14.84 -13.35 7.44
CA VAL A 156 -15.70 -12.27 6.93
C VAL A 156 -16.13 -12.55 5.49
N LEU A 157 -15.18 -13.01 4.66
CA LEU A 157 -15.45 -13.38 3.27
C LEU A 157 -16.38 -14.59 3.20
N TRP A 158 -16.14 -15.60 4.04
CA TRP A 158 -17.03 -16.76 4.12
C TRP A 158 -18.46 -16.35 4.53
N LEU A 159 -18.60 -15.45 5.53
CA LEU A 159 -19.92 -14.98 5.95
C LEU A 159 -20.62 -14.17 4.84
N PHE A 160 -19.86 -13.45 4.01
CA PHE A 160 -20.40 -12.79 2.82
C PHE A 160 -20.83 -13.79 1.75
N ASP A 161 -20.06 -14.86 1.53
CA ASP A 161 -20.38 -15.92 0.56
C ASP A 161 -21.66 -16.70 0.95
N GLU A 162 -21.99 -16.81 2.28
CA GLU A 162 -23.23 -17.41 2.79
C GLU A 162 -24.46 -16.48 2.65
N LEU A 163 -24.27 -15.20 2.32
CA LEU A 163 -25.35 -14.24 2.21
C LEU A 163 -26.18 -14.51 0.94
N SER A 164 -27.43 -14.93 1.14
CA SER A 164 -28.46 -14.98 0.11
C SER A 164 -29.68 -14.15 0.52
N PHE A 165 -30.50 -13.73 -0.43
CA PHE A 165 -31.66 -12.93 -0.13
C PHE A 165 -32.75 -13.09 -1.18
N ASP A 166 -34.02 -13.03 -0.71
CA ASP A 166 -35.25 -13.14 -1.50
C ASP A 166 -36.17 -11.95 -1.25
N ASP A 167 -37.13 -11.73 -2.15
CA ASP A 167 -38.16 -10.70 -1.97
C ASP A 167 -39.18 -11.17 -0.91
N LYS A 168 -39.25 -10.43 0.19
CA LYS A 168 -40.21 -10.66 1.28
C LYS A 168 -41.57 -10.04 1.00
N GLY A 169 -41.69 -9.27 -0.10
CA GLY A 169 -42.85 -8.41 -0.38
C GLY A 169 -42.79 -7.09 0.41
N GLY A 170 -43.57 -6.11 -0.07
CA GLY A 170 -43.61 -4.79 0.57
C GLY A 170 -42.32 -3.97 0.47
N GLY A 171 -41.46 -4.31 -0.47
CA GLY A 171 -40.20 -3.57 -0.74
C GLY A 171 -39.03 -3.90 0.18
N ARG A 172 -39.12 -5.01 0.92
CA ARG A 172 -38.05 -5.50 1.81
C ARG A 172 -37.53 -6.85 1.34
N ILE A 173 -36.26 -7.12 1.61
CA ILE A 173 -35.67 -8.44 1.41
C ILE A 173 -35.68 -9.25 2.70
N SER A 174 -35.67 -10.57 2.56
CA SER A 174 -35.37 -11.55 3.60
C SER A 174 -33.99 -12.13 3.30
N THR A 175 -33.12 -12.23 4.28
CA THR A 175 -31.76 -12.72 4.09
C THR A 175 -31.50 -13.99 4.90
N SER A 176 -30.57 -14.83 4.42
CA SER A 176 -30.08 -16.00 5.15
C SER A 176 -29.44 -15.63 6.51
N LEU A 177 -28.98 -14.38 6.66
CA LEU A 177 -28.31 -13.90 7.86
C LEU A 177 -29.22 -13.15 8.85
N ASP A 178 -30.52 -12.96 8.57
CA ASP A 178 -31.43 -12.23 9.45
C ASP A 178 -31.44 -12.83 10.87
N GLY A 179 -31.66 -14.15 11.00
CA GLY A 179 -31.65 -14.84 12.28
C GLY A 179 -30.30 -14.80 12.98
N PHE A 180 -29.22 -14.86 12.22
CA PHE A 180 -27.86 -14.74 12.74
C PHE A 180 -27.62 -13.36 13.37
N PHE A 181 -27.98 -12.26 12.72
CA PHE A 181 -27.82 -10.90 13.26
C PHE A 181 -28.79 -10.62 14.42
N GLU A 182 -29.96 -11.27 14.47
CA GLU A 182 -30.87 -11.20 15.61
C GLU A 182 -30.25 -11.85 16.86
N GLN A 183 -29.67 -13.03 16.71
CA GLN A 183 -28.98 -13.72 17.81
C GLN A 183 -27.72 -12.97 18.25
N LEU A 184 -26.94 -12.44 17.30
CA LEU A 184 -25.73 -11.68 17.59
C LEU A 184 -26.01 -10.41 18.40
N ALA A 185 -27.21 -9.80 18.26
CA ALA A 185 -27.59 -8.60 18.97
C ALA A 185 -27.52 -8.73 20.50
N TRP A 186 -27.61 -9.93 21.07
CA TRP A 186 -27.43 -10.16 22.51
C TRP A 186 -25.99 -9.96 22.99
N SER A 187 -25.01 -10.10 22.11
CA SER A 187 -23.58 -9.92 22.39
C SER A 187 -23.02 -8.62 21.80
N ASP A 188 -23.79 -7.92 20.98
CA ASP A 188 -23.44 -6.64 20.35
C ASP A 188 -23.79 -5.47 21.27
N THR A 189 -22.89 -5.17 22.20
CA THR A 189 -23.12 -4.18 23.26
C THR A 189 -23.42 -2.76 22.76
N ASP A 190 -22.94 -2.40 21.56
CA ASP A 190 -23.15 -1.08 20.93
C ASP A 190 -24.24 -1.09 19.85
N GLY A 191 -24.80 -2.27 19.54
CA GLY A 191 -25.85 -2.45 18.53
C GLY A 191 -25.45 -2.09 17.11
N CYS A 192 -24.14 -1.96 16.85
CA CYS A 192 -23.65 -1.51 15.55
C CYS A 192 -23.81 -2.55 14.46
N ALA A 193 -23.56 -3.84 14.74
CA ALA A 193 -23.66 -4.91 13.75
C ALA A 193 -25.05 -5.00 13.13
N LYS A 194 -26.08 -5.07 13.98
CA LYS A 194 -27.48 -5.10 13.53
C LYS A 194 -27.88 -3.84 12.79
N ARG A 195 -27.47 -2.67 13.29
CA ARG A 195 -27.78 -1.37 12.65
C ARG A 195 -27.18 -1.27 11.26
N TRP A 196 -25.90 -1.64 11.08
CA TRP A 196 -25.26 -1.63 9.78
C TRP A 196 -25.84 -2.67 8.83
N PHE A 197 -26.14 -3.87 9.33
CA PHE A 197 -26.82 -4.90 8.53
C PHE A 197 -28.21 -4.45 8.08
N SER A 198 -28.94 -3.75 8.93
CA SER A 198 -30.28 -3.22 8.60
C SER A 198 -30.24 -2.21 7.45
N SER A 199 -29.12 -1.51 7.22
CA SER A 199 -28.96 -0.64 6.06
C SER A 199 -29.04 -1.42 4.75
N PHE A 200 -28.59 -2.70 4.72
CA PHE A 200 -28.69 -3.58 3.58
C PHE A 200 -30.05 -4.31 3.53
N SER A 201 -30.48 -4.94 4.64
CA SER A 201 -31.68 -5.77 4.68
C SER A 201 -32.99 -4.99 4.48
N ASN A 202 -32.99 -3.68 4.62
CA ASN A 202 -34.13 -2.81 4.32
C ASN A 202 -34.12 -2.29 2.87
N LEU A 203 -33.19 -2.68 2.02
CA LEU A 203 -33.14 -2.25 0.62
C LEU A 203 -34.20 -2.99 -0.20
N PRO A 204 -34.76 -2.35 -1.25
CA PRO A 204 -35.51 -3.06 -2.28
C PRO A 204 -34.62 -4.12 -2.95
N ILE A 205 -35.20 -5.28 -3.34
CA ILE A 205 -34.45 -6.42 -3.86
C ILE A 205 -33.52 -6.09 -5.01
N ARG A 206 -33.94 -5.23 -5.94
CA ARG A 206 -33.08 -4.79 -7.06
C ARG A 206 -31.88 -4.00 -6.58
N THR A 207 -32.08 -3.11 -5.62
CA THR A 207 -31.02 -2.29 -5.01
C THR A 207 -30.04 -3.17 -4.21
N ALA A 208 -30.56 -4.07 -3.40
CA ALA A 208 -29.74 -5.05 -2.67
C ALA A 208 -28.90 -5.90 -3.62
N GLY A 209 -29.50 -6.37 -4.75
CA GLY A 209 -28.77 -7.11 -5.79
C GLY A 209 -27.61 -6.33 -6.40
N CYS A 210 -27.78 -5.05 -6.65
CA CYS A 210 -26.72 -4.20 -7.18
C CYS A 210 -25.59 -4.02 -6.16
N VAL A 211 -25.93 -3.71 -4.89
CA VAL A 211 -24.94 -3.56 -3.79
C VAL A 211 -24.17 -4.86 -3.58
N TYR A 212 -24.88 -5.99 -3.51
CA TYR A 212 -24.28 -7.32 -3.37
C TYR A 212 -23.32 -7.64 -4.54
N SER A 213 -23.77 -7.46 -5.78
CA SER A 213 -22.98 -7.76 -6.98
C SER A 213 -21.71 -6.92 -7.06
N GLN A 214 -21.80 -5.63 -6.73
CA GLN A 214 -20.63 -4.74 -6.69
C GLN A 214 -19.63 -5.22 -5.63
N LEU A 215 -20.09 -5.51 -4.42
CA LEU A 215 -19.22 -5.97 -3.33
C LEU A 215 -18.65 -7.35 -3.62
N ALA A 216 -19.46 -8.28 -4.17
CA ALA A 216 -19.01 -9.61 -4.56
C ALA A 216 -17.88 -9.57 -5.59
N THR A 217 -18.03 -8.72 -6.62
CA THR A 217 -16.98 -8.54 -7.63
C THR A 217 -15.70 -7.99 -6.99
N LEU A 218 -15.79 -6.95 -6.17
CA LEU A 218 -14.63 -6.36 -5.51
C LEU A 218 -13.92 -7.38 -4.59
N LEU A 219 -14.67 -8.08 -3.73
CA LEU A 219 -14.09 -9.02 -2.79
C LEU A 219 -13.48 -10.25 -3.48
N SER A 220 -14.10 -10.76 -4.55
CA SER A 220 -13.56 -11.89 -5.31
C SER A 220 -12.29 -11.51 -6.08
N GLU A 221 -12.23 -10.28 -6.61
CA GLU A 221 -11.05 -9.78 -7.31
C GLU A 221 -9.90 -9.40 -6.34
N ALA A 222 -10.23 -8.90 -5.14
CA ALA A 222 -9.24 -8.46 -4.16
C ALA A 222 -8.65 -9.58 -3.30
N PHE A 223 -9.44 -10.63 -3.01
CA PHE A 223 -9.07 -11.70 -2.08
C PHE A 223 -9.11 -13.07 -2.76
N THR A 224 -8.04 -13.37 -3.52
CA THR A 224 -7.87 -14.69 -4.16
C THR A 224 -7.78 -15.82 -3.14
N GLN A 225 -7.94 -17.07 -3.56
CA GLN A 225 -7.89 -18.22 -2.65
C GLN A 225 -6.53 -18.33 -1.95
N GLU A 226 -5.45 -18.01 -2.63
CA GLU A 226 -4.09 -18.04 -2.07
C GLU A 226 -3.94 -17.00 -0.95
N LEU A 227 -4.49 -15.78 -1.13
CA LEU A 227 -4.50 -14.74 -0.11
C LEU A 227 -5.42 -15.12 1.07
N ARG A 228 -6.59 -15.76 0.81
CA ARG A 228 -7.46 -16.29 1.86
C ARG A 228 -6.73 -17.36 2.71
N ASN A 229 -6.00 -18.25 2.07
CA ASN A 229 -5.20 -19.26 2.76
C ASN A 229 -4.08 -18.64 3.59
N MET A 230 -3.41 -17.60 3.07
CA MET A 230 -2.39 -16.86 3.81
C MET A 230 -2.95 -16.21 5.08
N MET A 231 -4.14 -15.58 5.02
CA MET A 231 -4.78 -14.96 6.19
C MET A 231 -5.10 -15.96 7.29
N GLN A 232 -5.42 -17.21 6.95
CA GLN A 232 -5.70 -18.29 7.89
C GLN A 232 -4.44 -18.92 8.50
N ASN A 233 -3.28 -18.68 7.92
CA ASN A 233 -2.01 -19.21 8.41
C ASN A 233 -1.41 -18.24 9.44
N SER A 234 -1.39 -18.63 10.70
CA SER A 234 -0.86 -17.81 11.80
C SER A 234 0.61 -18.11 12.16
N SER A 235 1.37 -18.79 11.31
CA SER A 235 2.72 -19.28 11.63
C SER A 235 3.68 -18.13 12.00
N ARG A 236 3.58 -16.98 11.36
CA ARG A 236 4.28 -15.74 11.70
C ARG A 236 3.42 -14.55 11.28
N ALA A 237 2.48 -14.15 12.11
CA ALA A 237 1.66 -12.97 11.88
C ALA A 237 2.53 -11.70 11.86
N LEU A 238 2.34 -10.84 10.88
CA LEU A 238 3.04 -9.56 10.76
C LEU A 238 2.63 -8.64 11.92
N ASP A 239 3.61 -8.06 12.61
CA ASP A 239 3.40 -7.00 13.59
C ASP A 239 3.83 -5.66 12.97
N LEU A 240 2.86 -4.81 12.60
CA LEU A 240 3.12 -3.49 12.01
C LEU A 240 3.84 -2.54 12.97
N THR A 241 3.68 -2.73 14.28
CA THR A 241 4.31 -1.87 15.29
C THR A 241 5.80 -2.18 15.46
N GLN A 242 6.24 -3.37 15.05
CA GLN A 242 7.64 -3.76 15.06
C GLN A 242 8.52 -2.78 14.28
N LEU A 243 8.01 -2.24 13.16
CA LEU A 243 8.71 -1.25 12.32
C LEU A 243 9.13 0.01 13.09
N ALA A 244 8.35 0.39 14.10
CA ALA A 244 8.62 1.57 14.91
C ALA A 244 9.53 1.30 16.12
N ASN A 245 9.63 0.04 16.56
CA ASN A 245 10.28 -0.34 17.80
C ASN A 245 11.69 -0.91 17.59
N GLN A 246 11.95 -1.50 16.43
CA GLN A 246 13.26 -2.06 16.07
C GLN A 246 13.52 -1.93 14.57
N LYS A 247 14.79 -1.95 14.19
CA LYS A 247 15.17 -1.89 12.77
C LYS A 247 14.60 -3.10 12.00
N THR A 248 13.59 -2.85 11.21
CA THR A 248 12.88 -3.87 10.43
C THR A 248 12.86 -3.47 8.96
N ALA A 249 13.06 -4.42 8.08
CA ALA A 249 12.90 -4.26 6.65
C ALA A 249 11.78 -5.18 6.16
N LEU A 250 10.64 -4.63 5.83
CA LEU A 250 9.50 -5.35 5.27
C LEU A 250 9.51 -5.22 3.76
N PHE A 251 9.68 -6.33 3.06
CA PHE A 251 9.53 -6.40 1.60
C PHE A 251 8.17 -6.98 1.25
N ILE A 252 7.46 -6.29 0.37
CA ILE A 252 6.15 -6.69 -0.15
C ILE A 252 6.31 -6.97 -1.63
N THR A 253 6.34 -8.25 -2.01
CA THR A 253 6.45 -8.64 -3.41
C THR A 253 5.07 -8.74 -4.03
N ILE A 254 4.84 -8.04 -5.15
CA ILE A 254 3.58 -8.02 -5.88
C ILE A 254 3.77 -8.41 -7.34
N SER A 255 2.76 -9.04 -7.94
CA SER A 255 2.74 -9.22 -9.39
C SER A 255 2.34 -7.92 -10.09
N PRO A 256 3.00 -7.55 -11.19
CA PRO A 256 2.62 -6.36 -11.97
C PRO A 256 1.30 -6.54 -12.72
N ILE A 257 0.82 -7.77 -12.89
CA ILE A 257 -0.33 -8.11 -13.73
C ILE A 257 -1.58 -8.38 -12.88
N VAL A 258 -1.40 -8.92 -11.65
CA VAL A 258 -2.51 -9.31 -10.78
C VAL A 258 -2.93 -8.14 -9.90
N SER A 259 -4.09 -7.56 -10.18
CA SER A 259 -4.63 -6.40 -9.46
C SER A 259 -4.88 -6.67 -7.96
N ALA A 260 -5.30 -7.91 -7.62
CA ALA A 260 -5.53 -8.34 -6.24
C ALA A 260 -4.34 -8.04 -5.31
N HIS A 261 -3.11 -8.30 -5.75
CA HIS A 261 -1.92 -8.07 -4.94
C HIS A 261 -1.73 -6.59 -4.60
N ARG A 262 -2.10 -5.68 -5.50
CA ARG A 262 -2.02 -4.24 -5.26
C ARG A 262 -3.09 -3.76 -4.31
N VAL A 263 -4.33 -4.24 -4.48
CA VAL A 263 -5.42 -3.95 -3.54
C VAL A 263 -5.03 -4.38 -2.13
N PHE A 264 -4.51 -5.59 -1.99
CA PHE A 264 -4.08 -6.14 -0.72
C PHE A 264 -2.90 -5.36 -0.10
N ALA A 265 -1.91 -4.97 -0.92
CA ALA A 265 -0.80 -4.12 -0.50
C ALA A 265 -1.27 -2.71 -0.07
N ASN A 266 -2.21 -2.09 -0.80
CA ASN A 266 -2.76 -0.79 -0.45
C ASN A 266 -3.53 -0.83 0.87
N LEU A 267 -4.24 -1.94 1.13
CA LEU A 267 -4.91 -2.18 2.40
C LEU A 267 -3.90 -2.29 3.56
N LEU A 268 -2.83 -3.05 3.35
CA LEU A 268 -1.72 -3.12 4.30
C LEU A 268 -1.12 -1.74 4.58
N TYR A 269 -0.84 -0.94 3.56
CA TYR A 269 -0.34 0.43 3.74
C TYR A 269 -1.31 1.31 4.53
N SER A 270 -2.60 1.23 4.24
CA SER A 270 -3.62 1.99 4.96
C SER A 270 -3.61 1.67 6.46
N GLN A 271 -3.52 0.39 6.82
CA GLN A 271 -3.43 -0.04 8.21
C GLN A 271 -2.06 0.27 8.83
N LEU A 272 -0.98 0.13 8.07
CA LEU A 272 0.38 0.48 8.50
C LEU A 272 0.48 1.96 8.90
N PHE A 273 0.03 2.86 8.03
CA PHE A 273 0.06 4.29 8.34
C PHE A 273 -0.75 4.62 9.59
N LYS A 274 -1.94 4.00 9.72
CA LYS A 274 -2.77 4.20 10.90
C LYS A 274 -2.07 3.70 12.17
N ALA A 275 -1.56 2.46 12.17
CA ALA A 275 -0.88 1.87 13.31
C ALA A 275 0.35 2.68 13.75
N LEU A 276 1.19 3.09 12.80
CA LEU A 276 2.38 3.91 13.08
C LEU A 276 2.02 5.32 13.56
N PHE A 277 0.95 5.92 13.03
CA PHE A 277 0.52 7.26 13.44
C PHE A 277 -0.03 7.28 14.87
N GLU A 278 -0.82 6.27 15.26
CA GLU A 278 -1.41 6.15 16.60
C GLU A 278 -0.38 5.73 17.65
N LEU A 279 0.71 5.08 17.24
CA LEU A 279 1.76 4.66 18.15
C LEU A 279 2.50 5.87 18.76
N ASN A 280 2.85 5.76 20.04
CA ASN A 280 3.66 6.75 20.78
C ASN A 280 2.99 8.14 20.96
N GLY A 281 1.67 8.24 20.84
CA GLY A 281 0.92 9.50 20.97
C GLY A 281 1.42 10.58 20.00
N SER A 282 1.72 11.78 20.46
CA SER A 282 2.24 12.89 19.63
C SER A 282 3.76 12.90 19.47
N ARG A 283 4.48 11.88 19.97
CA ARG A 283 5.95 11.83 19.88
C ARG A 283 6.42 11.13 18.61
N PRO A 284 7.63 11.45 18.11
CA PRO A 284 8.25 10.69 17.04
C PRO A 284 8.39 9.20 17.38
N LEU A 285 8.42 8.35 16.37
CA LEU A 285 8.68 6.92 16.56
C LEU A 285 10.11 6.68 17.06
N PRO A 286 10.33 5.68 17.94
CA PRO A 286 11.67 5.30 18.41
C PRO A 286 12.64 4.99 17.25
N VAL A 287 12.15 4.31 16.21
CA VAL A 287 12.88 4.07 14.95
C VAL A 287 12.10 4.76 13.84
N PRO A 288 12.71 5.69 13.09
CA PRO A 288 12.08 6.30 11.92
C PRO A 288 11.72 5.24 10.87
N VAL A 289 10.66 5.49 10.09
CA VAL A 289 10.19 4.53 9.09
C VAL A 289 10.21 5.14 7.70
N LYS A 290 10.93 4.49 6.78
CA LYS A 290 10.98 4.83 5.36
C LYS A 290 10.03 3.90 4.59
N ILE A 291 9.26 4.46 3.67
CA ILE A 291 8.36 3.70 2.82
C ILE A 291 8.73 3.96 1.37
N LEU A 292 9.08 2.91 0.66
CA LEU A 292 9.42 2.94 -0.76
C LEU A 292 8.31 2.22 -1.54
N CYS A 293 7.49 3.01 -2.22
CA CYS A 293 6.41 2.51 -3.06
C CYS A 293 6.83 2.55 -4.53
N ASP A 294 7.22 1.41 -5.10
CA ASP A 294 7.43 1.29 -6.55
C ASP A 294 6.06 1.14 -7.24
N ASP A 295 5.82 1.99 -8.25
CA ASP A 295 4.58 2.02 -9.02
C ASP A 295 3.31 2.23 -8.15
N MET A 296 3.37 3.19 -7.23
CA MET A 296 2.39 3.43 -6.14
C MET A 296 0.95 3.59 -6.62
N ALA A 297 0.73 4.14 -7.81
CA ALA A 297 -0.60 4.43 -8.34
C ALA A 297 -1.17 3.32 -9.22
N ALA A 298 -0.44 2.25 -9.46
CA ALA A 298 -0.94 1.14 -10.25
C ALA A 298 -1.83 0.22 -9.40
N GLY A 299 -3.10 0.11 -9.76
CA GLY A 299 -4.08 -0.76 -9.08
C GLY A 299 -4.83 -0.13 -7.92
N GLY A 300 -5.10 1.18 -8.00
CA GLY A 300 -5.86 1.93 -7.01
C GLY A 300 -5.00 2.71 -6.03
N GLY A 301 -5.63 3.56 -5.22
CA GLY A 301 -4.96 4.42 -4.26
C GLY A 301 -4.87 3.80 -2.85
N ILE A 302 -3.88 4.21 -2.09
CA ILE A 302 -3.82 3.96 -0.65
C ILE A 302 -4.86 4.87 0.02
N HIS A 303 -5.78 4.28 0.78
CA HIS A 303 -6.86 5.03 1.44
C HIS A 303 -6.27 6.13 2.36
N GLY A 304 -6.75 7.36 2.18
CA GLY A 304 -6.36 8.51 3.00
C GLY A 304 -4.95 9.06 2.77
N LEU A 305 -4.17 8.54 1.81
CA LEU A 305 -2.77 8.95 1.60
C LEU A 305 -2.55 10.46 1.45
N PRO A 306 -3.36 11.24 0.70
CA PRO A 306 -3.17 12.68 0.60
C PRO A 306 -3.16 13.39 1.96
N ARG A 307 -4.04 12.96 2.87
CA ARG A 307 -4.11 13.47 4.24
C ARG A 307 -2.97 12.95 5.11
N ILE A 308 -2.63 11.67 4.96
CA ILE A 308 -1.56 11.02 5.73
C ILE A 308 -0.23 11.74 5.50
N LEU A 309 0.13 12.03 4.25
CA LEU A 309 1.40 12.71 3.90
C LEU A 309 1.55 14.08 4.56
N SER A 310 0.46 14.77 4.89
CA SER A 310 0.51 16.08 5.55
C SER A 310 0.91 16.01 7.03
N VAL A 311 0.79 14.85 7.67
CA VAL A 311 0.96 14.70 9.13
C VAL A 311 2.09 13.73 9.54
N ILE A 312 2.53 12.83 8.66
CA ILE A 312 3.47 11.74 9.02
C ILE A 312 4.89 12.21 9.37
N ARG A 313 5.27 13.42 8.93
CA ARG A 313 6.58 14.02 9.26
C ARG A 313 6.84 14.04 10.78
N GLU A 314 5.83 14.42 11.57
CA GLU A 314 5.95 14.50 13.03
C GLU A 314 6.31 13.17 13.67
N LYS A 315 5.96 12.07 13.02
CA LYS A 315 6.27 10.70 13.46
C LYS A 315 7.65 10.21 13.02
N GLY A 316 8.35 10.93 12.16
CA GLY A 316 9.58 10.45 11.54
C GLY A 316 9.31 9.39 10.45
N ILE A 317 8.15 9.47 9.80
CA ILE A 317 7.81 8.62 8.66
C ILE A 317 8.05 9.41 7.37
N SER A 318 8.64 8.78 6.37
CA SER A 318 8.85 9.35 5.04
C SER A 318 8.47 8.38 3.94
N VAL A 319 7.98 8.92 2.82
CA VAL A 319 7.52 8.13 1.66
C VAL A 319 8.30 8.54 0.42
N MET A 320 8.90 7.58 -0.26
CA MET A 320 9.37 7.72 -1.64
C MET A 320 8.39 7.00 -2.55
N ALA A 321 7.66 7.77 -3.35
CA ALA A 321 6.65 7.27 -4.27
C ALA A 321 7.16 7.37 -5.71
N LEU A 322 7.24 6.25 -6.42
CA LEU A 322 7.65 6.18 -7.81
C LEU A 322 6.43 6.06 -8.72
N LEU A 323 6.34 6.92 -9.72
CA LEU A 323 5.22 7.01 -10.65
C LEU A 323 5.73 7.07 -12.10
N GLN A 324 4.89 6.67 -13.03
CA GLN A 324 5.19 6.80 -14.46
C GLN A 324 4.78 8.17 -15.00
N SER A 325 3.69 8.73 -14.51
CA SER A 325 3.17 10.05 -14.87
C SER A 325 2.33 10.66 -13.75
N GLU A 326 2.09 11.96 -13.82
CA GLU A 326 1.14 12.66 -12.95
C GLU A 326 -0.29 12.15 -13.15
N GLY A 327 -0.63 11.72 -14.38
CA GLY A 327 -1.93 11.16 -14.71
C GLY A 327 -2.34 10.00 -13.81
N GLN A 328 -1.40 9.15 -13.41
CA GLN A 328 -1.66 8.03 -12.49
C GLN A 328 -2.17 8.51 -11.11
N LEU A 329 -1.63 9.60 -10.57
CA LEU A 329 -2.14 10.15 -9.29
C LEU A 329 -3.54 10.72 -9.45
N ASN A 330 -3.79 11.42 -10.56
CA ASN A 330 -5.11 11.99 -10.83
C ASN A 330 -6.18 10.89 -11.02
N GLU A 331 -5.82 9.77 -11.62
CA GLU A 331 -6.71 8.60 -11.72
C GLU A 331 -7.06 8.03 -10.35
N CYS A 332 -6.09 7.90 -9.44
CA CYS A 332 -6.30 7.30 -8.12
C CYS A 332 -6.96 8.25 -7.10
N TYR A 333 -6.62 9.55 -7.15
CA TYR A 333 -6.96 10.49 -6.09
C TYR A 333 -7.78 11.69 -6.56
N GLY A 334 -8.04 11.82 -7.86
CA GLY A 334 -8.81 12.94 -8.43
C GLY A 334 -8.25 14.30 -7.99
N HIS A 335 -9.11 15.17 -7.48
CA HIS A 335 -8.71 16.50 -6.99
C HIS A 335 -7.72 16.46 -5.81
N SER A 336 -7.68 15.37 -5.06
CA SER A 336 -6.75 15.23 -3.91
C SER A 336 -5.32 14.89 -4.35
N ALA A 337 -5.07 14.56 -5.62
CA ALA A 337 -3.74 14.30 -6.14
C ALA A 337 -2.77 15.47 -5.93
N GLN A 338 -3.27 16.72 -6.06
CA GLN A 338 -2.46 17.91 -5.81
C GLN A 338 -1.90 17.93 -4.40
N SER A 339 -2.66 17.48 -3.40
CA SER A 339 -2.18 17.41 -2.01
C SER A 339 -0.99 16.47 -1.84
N ILE A 340 -0.85 15.45 -2.68
CA ILE A 340 0.34 14.57 -2.66
C ILE A 340 1.57 15.33 -3.14
N PHE A 341 1.44 16.08 -4.25
CA PHE A 341 2.53 16.93 -4.73
C PHE A 341 2.96 17.97 -3.70
N ASP A 342 1.99 18.63 -3.06
CA ASP A 342 2.25 19.71 -2.12
C ASP A 342 2.87 19.21 -0.80
N ASN A 343 2.67 17.93 -0.47
CA ASN A 343 3.22 17.29 0.73
C ASN A 343 4.50 16.46 0.45
N CYS A 344 5.09 16.57 -0.75
CA CYS A 344 6.40 16.03 -1.07
C CYS A 344 7.39 17.18 -1.24
N ASP A 345 8.27 17.38 -0.26
CA ASP A 345 9.28 18.47 -0.32
C ASP A 345 10.38 18.20 -1.36
N SER A 346 10.44 17.01 -1.94
CA SER A 346 11.31 16.67 -3.05
C SER A 346 10.50 16.06 -4.20
N LEU A 347 10.72 16.58 -5.42
CA LEU A 347 10.19 16.03 -6.67
C LEU A 347 11.35 15.77 -7.63
N VAL A 348 11.46 14.54 -8.13
CA VAL A 348 12.45 14.15 -9.14
C VAL A 348 11.74 13.78 -10.43
N TYR A 349 12.10 14.43 -11.53
CA TYR A 349 11.57 14.14 -12.85
C TYR A 349 12.66 13.58 -13.76
N LEU A 350 12.46 12.33 -14.19
CA LEU A 350 13.42 11.59 -15.02
C LEU A 350 13.07 11.57 -16.52
N GLY A 351 12.13 12.40 -16.95
CA GLY A 351 11.66 12.43 -18.32
C GLY A 351 10.54 11.40 -18.58
N GLY A 352 9.83 11.62 -19.66
CA GLY A 352 8.73 10.78 -20.10
C GLY A 352 8.03 11.40 -21.32
N MET A 353 7.06 10.67 -21.89
CA MET A 353 6.30 11.10 -23.07
C MET A 353 4.98 11.78 -22.70
N ASP A 354 4.63 11.84 -21.40
CA ASP A 354 3.38 12.48 -20.97
C ASP A 354 3.47 14.00 -21.01
N VAL A 355 2.72 14.59 -21.95
CA VAL A 355 2.72 16.04 -22.21
C VAL A 355 2.20 16.83 -20.99
N ARG A 356 1.21 16.32 -20.25
CA ARG A 356 0.65 17.02 -19.09
C ARG A 356 1.69 17.13 -17.97
N THR A 357 2.36 16.02 -17.66
CA THR A 357 3.48 16.02 -16.70
C THR A 357 4.58 16.99 -17.16
N ALA A 358 4.97 16.95 -18.45
CA ALA A 358 5.99 17.84 -18.98
C ALA A 358 5.60 19.33 -18.90
N GLN A 359 4.33 19.67 -19.13
CA GLN A 359 3.80 21.02 -18.97
C GLN A 359 3.91 21.49 -17.52
N HIS A 360 3.51 20.66 -16.54
CA HIS A 360 3.65 21.00 -15.13
C HIS A 360 5.11 21.22 -14.72
N ILE A 361 6.03 20.37 -15.18
CA ILE A 361 7.46 20.51 -14.93
C ILE A 361 8.02 21.79 -15.61
N SER A 362 7.64 22.08 -16.84
CA SER A 362 8.09 23.29 -17.57
C SER A 362 7.65 24.57 -16.86
N GLN A 363 6.43 24.62 -16.33
CA GLN A 363 5.94 25.73 -15.51
C GLN A 363 6.76 25.92 -14.23
N ARG A 364 7.07 24.83 -13.52
CA ARG A 364 7.91 24.87 -12.30
C ARG A 364 9.35 25.31 -12.58
N LEU A 365 9.87 25.00 -13.76
CA LEU A 365 11.22 25.41 -14.20
C LEU A 365 11.24 26.81 -14.80
N ASN A 366 10.09 27.37 -15.16
CA ASN A 366 9.95 28.57 -15.99
C ASN A 366 10.77 28.46 -17.30
N THR A 367 10.61 27.33 -18.01
CA THR A 367 11.29 27.02 -19.27
C THR A 367 10.30 26.58 -20.34
N GLY A 368 10.75 26.46 -21.59
CA GLY A 368 9.93 25.98 -22.70
C GLY A 368 9.51 24.52 -22.49
N LEU A 369 8.29 24.15 -22.94
CA LEU A 369 7.81 22.78 -22.89
C LEU A 369 8.74 21.82 -23.64
N GLU A 370 9.31 22.27 -24.75
CA GLU A 370 10.23 21.51 -25.59
C GLU A 370 11.50 21.08 -24.83
N ASP A 371 12.04 21.97 -23.96
CA ASP A 371 13.23 21.67 -23.14
C ASP A 371 13.00 20.50 -22.17
N VAL A 372 11.75 20.31 -21.76
CA VAL A 372 11.35 19.23 -20.86
C VAL A 372 11.01 17.97 -21.62
N LEU A 373 10.25 18.07 -22.73
CA LEU A 373 9.86 16.92 -23.55
C LEU A 373 11.08 16.26 -24.23
N TRP A 374 12.06 17.07 -24.65
CA TRP A 374 13.26 16.56 -25.34
C TRP A 374 14.47 16.43 -24.38
N MET A 375 14.18 16.33 -23.08
CA MET A 375 15.27 16.10 -22.12
C MET A 375 15.98 14.79 -22.45
N PRO A 376 17.33 14.83 -22.64
CA PRO A 376 18.10 13.62 -22.99
C PRO A 376 17.95 12.52 -21.93
N VAL A 377 17.88 11.27 -22.37
CA VAL A 377 17.89 10.10 -21.48
C VAL A 377 19.12 10.14 -20.57
N GLY A 378 18.94 9.86 -19.29
CA GLY A 378 20.00 9.97 -18.30
C GLY A 378 20.11 11.31 -17.59
N ARG A 379 19.34 12.31 -18.01
CA ARG A 379 19.18 13.58 -17.30
C ARG A 379 17.94 13.55 -16.42
N GLU A 380 17.91 14.46 -15.43
CA GLU A 380 16.79 14.62 -14.52
C GLU A 380 16.69 16.05 -14.01
N TYR A 381 15.50 16.43 -13.57
CA TYR A 381 15.25 17.66 -12.82
C TYR A 381 14.88 17.29 -11.39
N ILE A 382 15.49 17.98 -10.44
CA ILE A 382 15.25 17.82 -9.00
C ILE A 382 14.73 19.14 -8.46
N PHE A 383 13.56 19.09 -7.84
CA PHE A 383 12.94 20.19 -7.13
C PHE A 383 12.99 19.88 -5.64
N ARG A 384 13.47 20.83 -4.86
CA ARG A 384 13.52 20.68 -3.42
C ARG A 384 13.03 21.95 -2.75
N ARG A 385 12.19 21.82 -1.73
CA ARG A 385 11.59 22.95 -1.03
C ARG A 385 12.65 23.93 -0.57
N GLY A 386 12.45 25.22 -0.86
CA GLY A 386 13.39 26.29 -0.50
C GLY A 386 14.67 26.35 -1.34
N GLN A 387 14.82 25.53 -2.38
CA GLN A 387 15.99 25.50 -3.25
C GLN A 387 15.61 25.77 -4.70
N ARG A 388 16.58 26.27 -5.49
CA ARG A 388 16.40 26.37 -6.94
C ARG A 388 16.40 24.97 -7.56
N PRO A 389 15.61 24.71 -8.61
CA PRO A 389 15.64 23.45 -9.32
C PRO A 389 17.05 23.11 -9.81
N VAL A 390 17.44 21.86 -9.70
CA VAL A 390 18.72 21.34 -10.16
C VAL A 390 18.50 20.46 -11.37
N LYS A 391 19.25 20.73 -12.46
CA LYS A 391 19.36 19.84 -13.62
C LYS A 391 20.64 19.03 -13.50
N THR A 392 20.57 17.73 -13.42
CA THR A 392 21.72 16.86 -13.19
C THR A 392 21.63 15.58 -14.02
N VAL A 393 22.60 14.71 -13.86
CA VAL A 393 22.63 13.35 -14.39
C VAL A 393 22.14 12.40 -13.32
N ARG A 394 21.40 11.37 -13.72
CA ARG A 394 20.98 10.29 -12.81
C ARG A 394 22.16 9.67 -12.10
N TYR A 395 21.98 9.36 -10.84
CA TYR A 395 22.98 8.66 -10.06
C TYR A 395 23.33 7.31 -10.71
N ASN A 396 24.63 7.10 -10.95
CA ASN A 396 25.11 5.81 -11.46
C ASN A 396 25.46 4.89 -10.31
N ILE A 397 24.49 4.10 -9.85
CA ILE A 397 24.66 3.13 -8.76
C ILE A 397 25.74 2.08 -9.07
N GLN A 398 25.99 1.81 -10.35
CA GLN A 398 27.02 0.86 -10.75
C GLN A 398 28.45 1.32 -10.41
N SER A 399 28.67 2.61 -10.19
CA SER A 399 29.96 3.12 -9.70
C SER A 399 30.17 2.89 -8.19
N ASN A 400 29.12 2.52 -7.46
CA ASN A 400 29.19 2.29 -6.02
C ASN A 400 29.78 0.92 -5.69
N SER A 401 30.87 0.88 -4.92
CA SER A 401 31.61 -0.35 -4.58
C SER A 401 30.77 -1.36 -3.80
N LEU A 402 29.93 -0.89 -2.87
CA LEU A 402 29.02 -1.74 -2.09
C LEU A 402 27.96 -2.37 -2.98
N TYR A 403 27.37 -1.61 -3.90
CA TYR A 403 26.44 -2.14 -4.90
C TYR A 403 27.07 -3.21 -5.78
N GLN A 404 28.31 -2.99 -6.24
CA GLN A 404 29.05 -3.97 -7.03
C GLN A 404 29.30 -5.27 -6.26
N GLN A 405 29.56 -5.17 -4.95
CA GLN A 405 29.72 -6.35 -4.10
C GLN A 405 28.38 -7.10 -3.95
N LEU A 406 27.28 -6.39 -3.69
CA LEU A 406 25.94 -7.00 -3.61
C LEU A 406 25.55 -7.71 -4.90
N LEU A 407 25.80 -7.09 -6.05
CA LEU A 407 25.50 -7.66 -7.35
C LEU A 407 26.29 -8.92 -7.63
N ARG A 408 27.58 -8.96 -7.23
CA ARG A 408 28.42 -10.18 -7.35
C ARG A 408 27.86 -11.30 -6.47
N ASN A 409 27.57 -11.01 -5.21
CA ASN A 409 27.04 -11.99 -4.27
C ASN A 409 25.69 -12.55 -4.76
N TYR A 410 24.82 -11.69 -5.28
CA TYR A 410 23.55 -12.10 -5.86
C TYR A 410 23.74 -13.05 -7.06
N LYS A 411 24.65 -12.72 -7.99
CA LYS A 411 24.93 -13.59 -9.15
C LYS A 411 25.45 -14.96 -8.73
N VAL A 412 26.38 -15.01 -7.77
CA VAL A 412 26.89 -16.26 -7.22
C VAL A 412 25.78 -17.10 -6.59
N SER A 413 24.88 -16.48 -5.82
CA SER A 413 23.75 -17.20 -5.23
C SER A 413 22.81 -17.79 -6.29
N GLN A 414 22.54 -17.06 -7.38
CA GLN A 414 21.71 -17.56 -8.49
C GLN A 414 22.37 -18.72 -9.25
N GLU A 415 23.70 -18.71 -9.40
CA GLU A 415 24.45 -19.82 -10.02
C GLU A 415 24.40 -21.08 -9.15
N VAL A 416 24.48 -20.93 -7.83
CA VAL A 416 24.45 -22.06 -6.88
C VAL A 416 23.03 -22.64 -6.74
N TYR A 417 22.02 -21.78 -6.53
CA TYR A 417 20.64 -22.25 -6.30
C TYR A 417 19.84 -22.45 -7.60
N GLY A 418 20.17 -21.75 -8.69
CA GLY A 418 19.55 -21.96 -10.00
C GLY A 418 19.93 -23.31 -10.66
N CYS A 419 21.01 -23.96 -10.21
CA CYS A 419 21.40 -25.28 -10.65
C CYS A 419 20.58 -26.41 -10.00
N ASP A 420 20.02 -26.17 -8.79
CA ASP A 420 19.21 -27.15 -8.07
C ASP A 420 17.78 -27.26 -8.61
N THR A 421 17.22 -26.16 -9.13
CA THR A 421 15.87 -26.17 -9.73
C THR A 421 15.79 -26.81 -11.11
N LEU A 422 16.93 -27.11 -11.75
CA LEU A 422 17.01 -27.84 -13.03
C LEU A 422 17.23 -29.34 -12.85
N ARG A 423 17.39 -29.83 -11.62
CA ARG A 423 17.60 -31.27 -11.33
C ARG A 423 16.35 -32.01 -10.87
N ASP A 424 15.27 -31.26 -10.56
CA ASP A 424 13.99 -31.81 -10.07
C ASP A 424 12.83 -31.69 -11.10
N ASN A 425 13.14 -31.59 -12.41
CA ASN A 425 12.16 -31.74 -13.50
C ASN A 425 12.54 -32.89 -14.44
#